data_ce6196944de0d5dd7822fc9ec4d61a7e
#
_entry.id   ce6196944de0d5dd7822fc9ec4d61a7e
#
_cell.length_a   1.000
_cell.length_b   1.000
_cell.length_c   1.000
_cell.angle_alpha   90.00
_cell.angle_beta   90.00
_cell.angle_gamma   90.00
#
_symmetry.space_group_name_H-M   'P 1'
#
loop_
_entity.id
_entity.type
_entity.pdbx_description
1 polymer ?
#
loop_
_entity_poly.entity_id
_entity_poly.type
_entity_poly.pdbx_seq_one_letter_code
_entity_poly.pdbx_strand_id
1 'polypeptide(L)'
;VPKNTQVMLMKDLSVELGSNKVLNEVNLGMRAGERLAIVGPSGAGKSTILRLLAGLLLPSNGSLQISGIEQNYLRLDQNDPPDVRLVFQNPALLASLTVRENVGFLLEKQKVYSEEFIYKKVIHCLQQVGLYDVAEKFPNQLSGGIQKRVSFARALISDSKKETEVTPLLLYDEPTAGLD
;
A
#
# COMPACT_ATOMS: atom_id res chain seq x y z
N VAL A 1 -19.04 1.15 -0.26
CA VAL A 1 -18.85 2.14 0.83
C VAL A 1 -19.38 3.48 0.35
N PRO A 2 -20.22 4.22 1.16
CA PRO A 2 -20.69 5.55 0.79
C PRO A 2 -19.49 6.49 0.51
N LYS A 3 -19.57 7.29 -0.54
CA LYS A 3 -18.51 8.24 -0.95
C LYS A 3 -18.08 9.25 0.13
N ASN A 4 -18.84 9.36 1.22
CA ASN A 4 -18.56 10.32 2.29
C ASN A 4 -17.93 9.66 3.54
N THR A 5 -17.56 8.40 3.47
CA THR A 5 -16.95 7.69 4.60
C THR A 5 -15.49 8.10 4.75
N GLN A 6 -15.10 8.55 5.95
CA GLN A 6 -13.71 8.89 6.26
C GLN A 6 -12.87 7.62 6.33
N VAL A 7 -11.83 7.55 5.52
CA VAL A 7 -10.93 6.38 5.47
C VAL A 7 -9.61 6.64 6.18
N MET A 8 -9.23 7.92 6.38
CA MET A 8 -8.03 8.27 7.11
C MET A 8 -8.22 9.61 7.82
N LEU A 9 -7.74 9.72 9.05
CA LEU A 9 -7.76 10.95 9.85
C LEU A 9 -6.50 11.03 10.72
N MET A 10 -5.75 12.11 10.57
CA MET A 10 -4.69 12.54 11.47
C MET A 10 -5.17 13.75 12.27
N LYS A 11 -4.96 13.73 13.59
CA LYS A 11 -5.28 14.86 14.48
C LYS A 11 -4.08 15.22 15.32
N ASP A 12 -3.61 16.45 15.21
CA ASP A 12 -2.48 17.04 15.95
C ASP A 12 -1.25 16.12 15.98
N LEU A 13 -1.08 15.39 14.86
CA LEU A 13 -0.12 14.29 14.75
C LEU A 13 1.31 14.83 14.64
N SER A 14 2.16 14.42 15.55
CA SER A 14 3.58 14.74 15.55
C SER A 14 4.44 13.48 15.54
N VAL A 15 5.60 13.57 14.89
CA VAL A 15 6.61 12.50 14.86
C VAL A 15 7.98 13.07 15.18
N GLU A 16 8.63 12.45 16.13
CA GLU A 16 10.03 12.72 16.50
C GLU A 16 10.88 11.48 16.19
N LEU A 17 11.97 11.68 15.47
CA LEU A 17 12.97 10.65 15.19
C LEU A 17 14.31 11.09 15.81
N GLY A 18 14.63 10.48 16.94
CA GLY A 18 15.74 10.94 17.78
C GLY A 18 15.44 12.36 18.31
N SER A 19 16.33 13.30 18.08
CA SER A 19 16.15 14.72 18.49
C SER A 19 15.41 15.56 17.43
N ASN A 20 15.08 14.98 16.28
CA ASN A 20 14.48 15.74 15.17
C ASN A 20 12.95 15.57 15.14
N LYS A 21 12.22 16.68 15.24
CA LYS A 21 10.78 16.71 15.00
C LYS A 21 10.53 16.76 13.50
N VAL A 22 10.08 15.64 12.93
CA VAL A 22 9.87 15.46 11.47
C VAL A 22 8.49 15.92 11.06
N LEU A 23 7.48 15.66 11.88
CA LEU A 23 6.11 16.14 11.70
C LEU A 23 5.67 16.88 12.96
N ASN A 24 4.95 17.98 12.79
CA ASN A 24 4.51 18.82 13.89
C ASN A 24 3.02 19.18 13.74
N GLU A 25 2.18 18.62 14.62
CA GLU A 25 0.74 18.91 14.74
C GLU A 25 -0.01 18.83 13.40
N VAL A 26 0.27 17.79 12.61
CA VAL A 26 -0.34 17.59 11.30
C VAL A 26 -1.80 17.18 11.47
N ASN A 27 -2.69 17.94 10.82
CA ASN A 27 -4.10 17.64 10.71
C ASN A 27 -4.44 17.35 9.25
N LEU A 28 -4.87 16.12 8.95
CA LEU A 28 -5.13 15.66 7.61
C LEU A 28 -6.23 14.60 7.61
N GLY A 29 -7.21 14.73 6.74
CA GLY A 29 -8.27 13.75 6.56
C GLY A 29 -8.45 13.37 5.10
N MET A 30 -8.92 12.14 4.85
CA MET A 30 -9.22 11.63 3.51
C MET A 30 -10.49 10.78 3.53
N ARG A 31 -11.34 10.94 2.53
CA ARG A 31 -12.59 10.19 2.36
C ARG A 31 -12.46 9.12 1.28
N ALA A 32 -13.39 8.18 1.30
CA ALA A 32 -13.45 7.12 0.29
C ALA A 32 -13.56 7.69 -1.13
N GLY A 33 -12.68 7.23 -2.03
CA GLY A 33 -12.62 7.67 -3.42
C GLY A 33 -11.85 8.98 -3.65
N GLU A 34 -11.38 9.65 -2.61
CA GLU A 34 -10.50 10.81 -2.76
C GLU A 34 -9.08 10.39 -3.20
N ARG A 35 -8.40 11.33 -3.86
CA ARG A 35 -7.00 11.20 -4.23
C ARG A 35 -6.25 12.37 -3.62
N LEU A 36 -5.21 12.08 -2.84
CA LEU A 36 -4.39 13.06 -2.14
C LEU A 36 -2.95 12.96 -2.63
N ALA A 37 -2.37 14.08 -3.06
CA ALA A 37 -0.96 14.17 -3.36
C ALA A 37 -0.24 14.98 -2.28
N ILE A 38 0.81 14.41 -1.70
CA ILE A 38 1.68 15.08 -0.73
C ILE A 38 2.93 15.52 -1.47
N VAL A 39 3.11 16.82 -1.62
CA VAL A 39 4.23 17.43 -2.34
C VAL A 39 5.10 18.27 -1.40
N GLY A 40 6.37 18.37 -1.71
CA GLY A 40 7.33 19.16 -0.91
C GLY A 40 8.79 18.76 -1.18
N PRO A 41 9.76 19.51 -0.67
CA PRO A 41 11.17 19.22 -0.86
C PRO A 41 11.59 17.88 -0.23
N SER A 42 12.79 17.41 -0.56
CA SER A 42 13.38 16.26 0.13
C SER A 42 13.52 16.56 1.61
N GLY A 43 13.26 15.57 2.46
CA GLY A 43 13.29 15.73 3.92
C GLY A 43 12.03 16.36 4.55
N ALA A 44 11.02 16.78 3.77
CA ALA A 44 9.79 17.40 4.31
C ALA A 44 8.84 16.43 5.06
N GLY A 45 9.25 15.19 5.31
CA GLY A 45 8.42 14.22 6.07
C GLY A 45 7.44 13.40 5.22
N LYS A 46 7.46 13.51 3.88
CA LYS A 46 6.53 12.78 2.98
C LYS A 46 6.55 11.27 3.21
N SER A 47 7.73 10.64 3.17
CA SER A 47 7.86 9.20 3.42
C SER A 47 7.57 8.82 4.87
N THR A 48 7.71 9.76 5.82
CA THR A 48 7.30 9.56 7.22
C THR A 48 5.79 9.41 7.32
N ILE A 49 5.03 10.26 6.62
CA ILE A 49 3.56 10.14 6.54
C ILE A 49 3.17 8.80 5.94
N LEU A 50 3.81 8.36 4.83
CA LEU A 50 3.52 7.07 4.22
C LEU A 50 3.81 5.89 5.17
N ARG A 51 4.91 5.96 5.93
CA ARG A 51 5.26 4.93 6.94
C ARG A 51 4.25 4.86 8.07
N LEU A 52 3.77 6.02 8.56
CA LEU A 52 2.69 6.08 9.55
C LEU A 52 1.42 5.40 9.03
N LEU A 53 0.98 5.80 7.82
CA LEU A 53 -0.21 5.22 7.18
C LEU A 53 -0.07 3.73 6.89
N ALA A 54 1.13 3.26 6.58
CA ALA A 54 1.41 1.84 6.38
C ALA A 54 1.50 1.04 7.70
N GLY A 55 1.44 1.72 8.87
CA GLY A 55 1.60 1.09 10.18
C GLY A 55 3.03 0.61 10.46
N LEU A 56 4.02 1.20 9.78
CA LEU A 56 5.45 0.91 9.97
C LEU A 56 6.10 1.86 10.99
N LEU A 57 5.37 2.88 11.42
CA LEU A 57 5.78 3.88 12.38
C LEU A 57 4.56 4.32 13.18
N LEU A 58 4.73 4.63 14.46
CA LEU A 58 3.70 5.21 15.31
C LEU A 58 3.93 6.71 15.50
N PRO A 59 2.88 7.51 15.71
CA PRO A 59 3.03 8.91 16.06
C PRO A 59 3.63 9.05 17.46
N SER A 60 4.44 10.11 17.68
CA SER A 60 4.95 10.47 19.00
C SER A 60 3.87 11.18 19.83
N ASN A 61 3.02 11.96 19.19
CA ASN A 61 1.86 12.64 19.78
C ASN A 61 0.72 12.74 18.75
N GLY A 62 -0.49 13.04 19.24
CA GLY A 62 -1.70 13.10 18.43
C GLY A 62 -2.25 11.72 18.11
N SER A 63 -3.13 11.62 17.12
CA SER A 63 -3.78 10.36 16.76
C SER A 63 -3.83 10.13 15.27
N LEU A 64 -3.81 8.84 14.86
CA LEU A 64 -4.02 8.35 13.51
C LEU A 64 -5.15 7.33 13.52
N GLN A 65 -6.17 7.54 12.71
CA GLN A 65 -7.24 6.58 12.46
C GLN A 65 -7.26 6.16 11.00
N ILE A 66 -7.43 4.86 10.74
CA ILE A 66 -7.62 4.29 9.41
C ILE A 66 -8.87 3.42 9.45
N SER A 67 -9.83 3.73 8.57
CA SER A 67 -11.15 3.05 8.54
C SER A 67 -11.85 3.05 9.89
N GLY A 68 -11.71 4.14 10.67
CA GLY A 68 -12.28 4.29 12.02
C GLY A 68 -11.51 3.58 13.13
N ILE A 69 -10.44 2.85 12.81
CA ILE A 69 -9.60 2.12 13.79
C ILE A 69 -8.39 2.98 14.13
N GLU A 70 -8.20 3.27 15.42
CA GLU A 70 -7.05 4.00 15.91
C GLU A 70 -5.78 3.15 15.84
N GLN A 71 -4.69 3.75 15.33
CA GLN A 71 -3.43 3.06 15.07
C GLN A 71 -2.47 3.24 16.26
N ASN A 72 -2.64 2.40 17.30
CA ASN A 72 -1.85 2.43 18.53
C ASN A 72 -0.71 1.39 18.55
N TYR A 73 -0.66 0.51 17.54
CA TYR A 73 0.32 -0.56 17.43
C TYR A 73 0.89 -0.60 16.03
N LEU A 74 2.14 -1.07 15.90
CA LEU A 74 2.70 -1.36 14.59
C LEU A 74 1.88 -2.43 13.87
N ARG A 75 1.85 -2.39 12.55
CA ARG A 75 1.06 -3.31 11.73
C ARG A 75 1.32 -4.79 12.04
N LEU A 76 2.57 -5.14 12.37
CA LEU A 76 2.97 -6.51 12.68
C LEU A 76 2.40 -7.00 14.02
N ASP A 77 2.04 -6.09 14.91
CA ASP A 77 1.53 -6.39 16.25
C ASP A 77 -0.02 -6.37 16.30
N GLN A 78 -0.67 -6.08 15.16
CA GLN A 78 -2.13 -6.05 15.05
C GLN A 78 -2.67 -7.39 14.54
N ASN A 79 -3.72 -7.91 15.18
CA ASN A 79 -4.38 -9.15 14.76
C ASN A 79 -5.17 -8.97 13.44
N ASP A 80 -5.83 -7.83 13.25
CA ASP A 80 -6.59 -7.49 12.04
C ASP A 80 -6.26 -6.04 11.62
N PRO A 81 -5.10 -5.80 10.99
CA PRO A 81 -4.71 -4.47 10.56
C PRO A 81 -5.61 -3.98 9.42
N PRO A 82 -5.85 -2.64 9.33
CA PRO A 82 -6.63 -2.08 8.23
C PRO A 82 -6.00 -2.41 6.87
N ASP A 83 -6.83 -2.50 5.82
CA ASP A 83 -6.36 -2.79 4.45
C ASP A 83 -5.64 -1.57 3.87
N VAL A 84 -4.36 -1.48 4.16
CA VAL A 84 -3.44 -0.47 3.63
C VAL A 84 -2.41 -1.16 2.75
N ARG A 85 -2.22 -0.66 1.53
CA ARG A 85 -1.32 -1.23 0.53
C ARG A 85 -0.34 -0.17 0.09
N LEU A 86 0.94 -0.47 0.20
CA LEU A 86 2.03 0.45 -0.12
C LEU A 86 2.78 -0.04 -1.37
N VAL A 87 2.87 0.85 -2.35
CA VAL A 87 3.77 0.72 -3.50
C VAL A 87 5.00 1.56 -3.20
N PHE A 88 6.13 0.89 -3.01
CA PHE A 88 7.41 1.53 -2.74
C PHE A 88 8.01 2.14 -4.02
N GLN A 89 8.89 3.11 -3.86
CA GLN A 89 9.71 3.68 -4.93
C GLN A 89 10.49 2.58 -5.66
N ASN A 90 11.14 1.68 -4.92
CA ASN A 90 11.69 0.44 -5.44
C ASN A 90 10.60 -0.65 -5.42
N PRO A 91 10.42 -1.44 -6.47
CA PRO A 91 9.32 -2.40 -6.60
C PRO A 91 9.19 -3.42 -5.46
N ALA A 92 10.26 -3.69 -4.71
CA ALA A 92 10.31 -4.62 -3.59
C ALA A 92 9.67 -5.99 -3.91
N LEU A 93 9.95 -6.51 -5.12
CA LEU A 93 9.54 -7.84 -5.54
C LEU A 93 10.43 -8.89 -4.89
N LEU A 94 9.83 -10.02 -4.52
CA LEU A 94 10.55 -11.18 -4.01
C LEU A 94 11.26 -11.86 -5.18
N ALA A 95 12.59 -11.83 -5.19
CA ALA A 95 13.42 -12.29 -6.31
C ALA A 95 13.30 -13.80 -6.57
N SER A 96 12.97 -14.59 -5.56
CA SER A 96 12.77 -16.04 -5.63
C SER A 96 11.39 -16.46 -6.13
N LEU A 97 10.48 -15.52 -6.32
CA LEU A 97 9.11 -15.77 -6.77
C LEU A 97 8.91 -15.23 -8.19
N THR A 98 8.11 -15.92 -8.97
CA THR A 98 7.62 -15.44 -10.28
C THR A 98 6.76 -14.19 -10.11
N VAL A 99 6.46 -13.51 -11.20
CA VAL A 99 5.50 -12.39 -11.21
C VAL A 99 4.14 -12.83 -10.66
N ARG A 100 3.65 -13.98 -11.09
CA ARG A 100 2.38 -14.57 -10.63
C ARG A 100 2.36 -14.74 -9.11
N GLU A 101 3.39 -15.36 -8.56
CA GLU A 101 3.53 -15.57 -7.12
C GLU A 101 3.71 -14.26 -6.34
N ASN A 102 4.47 -13.29 -6.89
CA ASN A 102 4.60 -11.96 -6.29
C ASN A 102 3.26 -11.22 -6.20
N VAL A 103 2.45 -11.24 -7.27
CA VAL A 103 1.14 -10.59 -7.30
C VAL A 103 0.15 -11.36 -6.45
N GLY A 104 0.11 -12.70 -6.56
CA GLY A 104 -0.82 -13.58 -5.84
C GLY A 104 -0.51 -13.77 -4.35
N PHE A 105 0.66 -13.35 -3.88
CA PHE A 105 1.21 -13.65 -2.56
C PHE A 105 0.22 -13.47 -1.40
N LEU A 106 -0.55 -12.37 -1.41
CA LEU A 106 -1.54 -12.09 -0.37
C LEU A 106 -2.64 -13.15 -0.32
N LEU A 107 -3.14 -13.59 -1.48
CA LEU A 107 -4.23 -14.57 -1.57
C LEU A 107 -3.73 -15.99 -1.26
N GLU A 108 -2.51 -16.33 -1.68
CA GLU A 108 -1.87 -17.63 -1.41
C GLU A 108 -1.66 -17.83 0.11
N LYS A 109 -1.25 -16.78 0.82
CA LYS A 109 -1.06 -16.82 2.28
C LYS A 109 -2.33 -17.13 3.06
N GLN A 110 -3.49 -16.76 2.53
CA GLN A 110 -4.78 -16.99 3.21
C GLN A 110 -5.25 -18.45 3.14
N LYS A 111 -4.74 -19.25 2.18
CA LYS A 111 -5.06 -20.68 2.00
C LYS A 111 -6.56 -21.02 1.87
N VAL A 112 -7.37 -20.03 1.45
CA VAL A 112 -8.84 -20.18 1.32
C VAL A 112 -9.32 -20.15 -0.12
N TYR A 113 -8.43 -19.85 -1.06
CA TYR A 113 -8.71 -19.72 -2.49
C TYR A 113 -8.06 -20.86 -3.27
N SER A 114 -8.72 -21.31 -4.35
CA SER A 114 -8.13 -22.26 -5.28
C SER A 114 -7.04 -21.59 -6.14
N GLU A 115 -6.07 -22.38 -6.59
CA GLU A 115 -5.02 -21.89 -7.51
C GLU A 115 -5.60 -21.26 -8.77
N GLU A 116 -6.67 -21.85 -9.33
CA GLU A 116 -7.35 -21.30 -10.52
C GLU A 116 -7.95 -19.93 -10.25
N PHE A 117 -8.56 -19.72 -9.07
CA PHE A 117 -9.09 -18.42 -8.68
C PHE A 117 -7.99 -17.38 -8.55
N ILE A 118 -6.90 -17.72 -7.86
CA ILE A 118 -5.73 -16.84 -7.68
C ILE A 118 -5.15 -16.47 -9.04
N TYR A 119 -4.95 -17.46 -9.91
CA TYR A 119 -4.42 -17.24 -11.26
C TYR A 119 -5.26 -16.24 -12.06
N LYS A 120 -6.58 -16.41 -12.10
CA LYS A 120 -7.50 -15.49 -12.79
C LYS A 120 -7.41 -14.06 -12.26
N LYS A 121 -7.37 -13.91 -10.93
CA LYS A 121 -7.21 -12.59 -10.28
C LYS A 121 -5.87 -11.94 -10.60
N VAL A 122 -4.79 -12.70 -10.57
CA VAL A 122 -3.44 -12.23 -10.92
C VAL A 122 -3.39 -11.74 -12.36
N ILE A 123 -3.86 -12.55 -13.32
CA ILE A 123 -3.88 -12.16 -14.74
C ILE A 123 -4.70 -10.90 -14.95
N HIS A 124 -5.86 -10.79 -14.30
CA HIS A 124 -6.68 -9.57 -14.36
C HIS A 124 -5.91 -8.33 -13.85
N CYS A 125 -5.24 -8.42 -12.69
CA CYS A 125 -4.46 -7.30 -12.15
C CYS A 125 -3.27 -6.93 -13.06
N LEU A 126 -2.60 -7.92 -13.66
CA LEU A 126 -1.52 -7.66 -14.62
C LEU A 126 -2.03 -6.94 -15.87
N GLN A 127 -3.17 -7.35 -16.41
CA GLN A 127 -3.80 -6.70 -17.57
C GLN A 127 -4.19 -5.24 -17.26
N GLN A 128 -4.67 -4.95 -16.06
CA GLN A 128 -4.99 -3.57 -15.63
C GLN A 128 -3.79 -2.61 -15.66
N VAL A 129 -2.58 -3.14 -15.52
CA VAL A 129 -1.33 -2.36 -15.61
C VAL A 129 -0.64 -2.52 -16.98
N GLY A 130 -1.33 -3.07 -17.98
CA GLY A 130 -0.83 -3.24 -19.34
C GLY A 130 0.28 -4.30 -19.46
N LEU A 131 0.27 -5.32 -18.61
CA LEU A 131 1.21 -6.43 -18.66
C LEU A 131 0.55 -7.70 -19.16
N TYR A 132 1.18 -8.30 -20.17
CA TYR A 132 0.77 -9.55 -20.81
C TYR A 132 2.00 -10.46 -20.87
N ASP A 133 1.81 -11.77 -20.78
CA ASP A 133 2.85 -12.80 -20.97
C ASP A 133 4.10 -12.67 -20.08
N VAL A 134 3.93 -12.12 -18.88
CA VAL A 134 5.03 -11.98 -17.88
C VAL A 134 4.80 -12.79 -16.61
N ALA A 135 3.67 -13.46 -16.47
CA ALA A 135 3.25 -14.11 -15.22
C ALA A 135 4.28 -15.12 -14.68
N GLU A 136 4.91 -15.89 -15.57
CA GLU A 136 5.87 -16.94 -15.21
C GLU A 136 7.34 -16.45 -15.20
N LYS A 137 7.58 -15.15 -15.47
CA LYS A 137 8.94 -14.58 -15.39
C LYS A 137 9.32 -14.26 -13.96
N PHE A 138 10.62 -14.30 -13.69
CA PHE A 138 11.19 -13.82 -12.43
C PHE A 138 11.52 -12.32 -12.51
N PRO A 139 11.59 -11.61 -11.38
CA PRO A 139 11.90 -10.18 -11.36
C PRO A 139 13.18 -9.80 -12.10
N ASN A 140 14.24 -10.60 -12.01
CA ASN A 140 15.52 -10.35 -12.69
C ASN A 140 15.44 -10.45 -14.22
N GLN A 141 14.37 -10.99 -14.78
CA GLN A 141 14.11 -11.07 -16.23
C GLN A 141 13.31 -9.86 -16.76
N LEU A 142 13.00 -8.89 -15.90
CA LEU A 142 12.13 -7.75 -16.20
C LEU A 142 12.91 -6.44 -16.13
N SER A 143 12.57 -5.49 -17.02
CA SER A 143 13.06 -4.12 -16.88
C SER A 143 12.49 -3.45 -15.61
N GLY A 144 13.17 -2.41 -15.10
CA GLY A 144 12.73 -1.68 -13.91
C GLY A 144 11.29 -1.14 -14.03
N GLY A 145 10.92 -0.61 -15.20
CA GLY A 145 9.56 -0.13 -15.46
C GLY A 145 8.52 -1.26 -15.43
N ILE A 146 8.85 -2.47 -15.92
CA ILE A 146 7.97 -3.63 -15.82
C ILE A 146 7.85 -4.08 -14.38
N GLN A 147 8.97 -4.19 -13.63
CA GLN A 147 8.94 -4.54 -12.21
C GLN A 147 8.05 -3.58 -11.40
N LYS A 148 8.11 -2.28 -11.73
CA LYS A 148 7.27 -1.28 -11.09
C LYS A 148 5.79 -1.50 -11.39
N ARG A 149 5.42 -1.78 -12.64
CA ARG A 149 4.03 -2.15 -13.00
C ARG A 149 3.57 -3.43 -12.31
N VAL A 150 4.45 -4.42 -12.12
CA VAL A 150 4.14 -5.61 -11.32
C VAL A 150 3.85 -5.24 -9.86
N SER A 151 4.60 -4.31 -9.26
CA SER A 151 4.32 -3.85 -7.90
C SER A 151 2.97 -3.14 -7.77
N PHE A 152 2.53 -2.42 -8.81
CA PHE A 152 1.16 -1.89 -8.88
C PHE A 152 0.11 -3.00 -8.96
N ALA A 153 0.31 -4.00 -9.84
CA ALA A 153 -0.60 -5.14 -9.93
C ALA A 153 -0.73 -5.86 -8.58
N ARG A 154 0.38 -6.04 -7.84
CA ARG A 154 0.39 -6.60 -6.49
C ARG A 154 -0.43 -5.77 -5.50
N ALA A 155 -0.40 -4.45 -5.61
CA ALA A 155 -1.20 -3.58 -4.76
C ALA A 155 -2.68 -3.55 -5.13
N LEU A 156 -3.04 -3.86 -6.39
CA LEU A 156 -4.42 -3.92 -6.86
C LEU A 156 -5.12 -5.23 -6.48
N ILE A 157 -4.36 -6.31 -6.23
CA ILE A 157 -4.99 -7.59 -5.91
C ILE A 157 -5.75 -7.48 -4.58
N SER A 158 -7.00 -7.88 -4.59
CA SER A 158 -7.89 -7.75 -3.45
C SER A 158 -8.45 -9.08 -3.00
N ASP A 159 -8.67 -9.19 -1.71
CA ASP A 159 -9.41 -10.30 -1.11
C ASP A 159 -10.90 -10.11 -1.36
N SER A 160 -11.48 -10.97 -2.19
CA SER A 160 -12.90 -10.90 -2.55
C SER A 160 -13.85 -10.99 -1.34
N LYS A 161 -13.41 -11.56 -0.23
CA LYS A 161 -14.20 -11.63 1.01
C LYS A 161 -14.22 -10.29 1.75
N LYS A 162 -13.19 -9.47 1.59
CA LYS A 162 -13.09 -8.14 2.20
C LYS A 162 -13.57 -7.00 1.27
N GLU A 163 -13.79 -7.26 -0.03
CA GLU A 163 -14.19 -6.24 -1.02
C GLU A 163 -15.51 -5.53 -0.72
N THR A 164 -16.39 -6.13 0.08
CA THR A 164 -17.74 -5.58 0.34
C THR A 164 -17.81 -4.61 1.51
N GLU A 165 -16.81 -4.56 2.39
CA GLU A 165 -16.94 -3.85 3.67
C GLU A 165 -16.02 -2.64 3.84
N VAL A 166 -14.81 -2.64 3.28
CA VAL A 166 -13.81 -1.58 3.51
C VAL A 166 -13.11 -1.16 2.23
N THR A 167 -13.00 0.15 1.99
CA THR A 167 -12.20 0.70 0.89
C THR A 167 -10.71 0.63 1.29
N PRO A 168 -9.83 -0.05 0.52
CA PRO A 168 -8.41 -0.08 0.82
C PRO A 168 -7.78 1.30 0.69
N LEU A 169 -6.85 1.64 1.56
CA LEU A 169 -6.00 2.81 1.44
C LEU A 169 -4.77 2.46 0.59
N LEU A 170 -4.69 3.02 -0.61
CA LEU A 170 -3.55 2.81 -1.51
C LEU A 170 -2.53 3.93 -1.34
N LEU A 171 -1.31 3.58 -1.00
CA LEU A 171 -0.19 4.49 -0.79
C LEU A 171 0.84 4.30 -1.90
N TYR A 172 1.33 5.40 -2.46
CA TYR A 172 2.34 5.40 -3.51
C TYR A 172 3.50 6.30 -3.12
N ASP A 173 4.70 5.73 -3.01
CA ASP A 173 5.93 6.49 -2.78
C ASP A 173 6.64 6.71 -4.13
N GLU A 174 6.65 7.98 -4.59
CA GLU A 174 7.21 8.41 -5.88
C GLU A 174 6.85 7.50 -7.07
N PRO A 175 5.55 7.36 -7.38
CA PRO A 175 5.08 6.36 -8.34
C PRO A 175 5.62 6.54 -9.77
N THR A 176 6.03 7.74 -10.15
CA THR A 176 6.54 8.07 -11.49
C THR A 176 8.06 8.04 -11.61
N ALA A 177 8.80 7.93 -10.53
CA ALA A 177 10.27 7.85 -10.59
C ALA A 177 10.71 6.63 -11.41
N GLY A 178 11.47 6.85 -12.51
CA GLY A 178 11.98 5.80 -13.41
C GLY A 178 10.92 5.16 -14.32
N LEU A 179 9.85 5.85 -14.63
CA LEU A 179 8.86 5.50 -15.65
C LEU A 179 9.03 6.39 -16.91
N ASP A 180 10.24 6.58 -17.38
CA ASP A 180 10.53 7.28 -18.65
C ASP A 180 10.30 6.35 -19.84
#